data_2ce36f23c860ef843cd13e3bfb47f5b7
#
_entry.id   2ce36f23c860ef843cd13e3bfb47f5b7
#
_cell.length_a   1.000
_cell.length_b   1.000
_cell.length_c   1.000
_cell.angle_alpha   90.00
_cell.angle_beta   90.00
_cell.angle_gamma   90.00
#
_symmetry.space_group_name_H-M   'P 1'
#
loop_
_entity.id
_entity.type
_entity.pdbx_description
1 polymer ?
#
loop_
_entity_poly.entity_id
_entity_poly.type
_entity_poly.pdbx_seq_one_letter_code
_entity_poly.pdbx_strand_id
1 'polypeptide(L)'
;RAWEMFDQRFRGVILSTAIKLGLAEADAADAAQETILQALRDYQAGKYDRSKGRLSTWIVSIAHHRIVDALRKRRRDRDLSAGSHGGGRIDEDPSTGDVAAVFDQALERRIFEQAWEKIQAESKLARETLLAFELTALRQVPAAQVASRCGLSVEQVYVAKNRVSKRLQEMVEELSRAFRDGL
;
A
#
# COMPACT_ATOMS: atom_id res chain seq x y z
N ARG A 1 -9.32 1.98 -19.57
CA ARG A 1 -8.64 3.05 -18.76
C ARG A 1 -9.01 2.99 -17.28
N ALA A 2 -10.32 2.96 -16.90
CA ALA A 2 -10.71 2.94 -15.48
C ALA A 2 -10.19 1.70 -14.73
N TRP A 3 -10.24 0.53 -15.34
CA TRP A 3 -9.76 -0.73 -14.74
C TRP A 3 -8.25 -0.85 -14.69
N GLU A 4 -7.53 -0.32 -15.65
CA GLU A 4 -6.07 -0.23 -15.59
C GLU A 4 -5.63 0.64 -14.40
N MET A 5 -6.31 1.76 -14.18
CA MET A 5 -6.08 2.63 -13.02
C MET A 5 -6.42 1.93 -11.71
N PHE A 6 -7.50 1.15 -11.68
CA PHE A 6 -7.89 0.35 -10.52
C PHE A 6 -6.82 -0.71 -10.20
N ASP A 7 -6.40 -1.47 -11.20
CA ASP A 7 -5.35 -2.47 -11.06
C ASP A 7 -4.04 -1.85 -10.56
N GLN A 8 -3.58 -0.77 -11.17
CA GLN A 8 -2.37 -0.05 -10.76
C GLN A 8 -2.45 0.48 -9.32
N ARG A 9 -3.64 0.86 -8.86
CA ARG A 9 -3.85 1.35 -7.50
C ARG A 9 -3.81 0.23 -6.46
N PHE A 10 -4.56 -0.84 -6.69
CA PHE A 10 -4.85 -1.82 -5.64
C PHE A 10 -4.00 -3.09 -5.71
N ARG A 11 -3.48 -3.50 -6.87
CA ARG A 11 -2.67 -4.72 -6.98
C ARG A 11 -1.49 -4.73 -6.01
N GLY A 12 -0.70 -3.68 -5.97
CA GLY A 12 0.46 -3.58 -5.08
C GLY A 12 0.09 -3.57 -3.60
N VAL A 13 -1.05 -2.97 -3.25
CA VAL A 13 -1.57 -2.95 -1.87
C VAL A 13 -1.99 -4.35 -1.44
N ILE A 14 -2.75 -5.07 -2.28
CA ILE A 14 -3.21 -6.44 -2.02
C ILE A 14 -2.00 -7.39 -1.92
N LEU A 15 -1.06 -7.29 -2.85
CA LEU A 15 0.18 -8.06 -2.85
C LEU A 15 0.96 -7.88 -1.54
N SER A 16 1.21 -6.63 -1.15
CA SER A 16 1.92 -6.32 0.09
C SER A 16 1.18 -6.83 1.33
N THR A 17 -0.16 -6.77 1.32
CA THR A 17 -1.01 -7.31 2.39
C THR A 17 -0.85 -8.82 2.49
N ALA A 18 -0.94 -9.53 1.37
CA ALA A 18 -0.83 -10.97 1.30
C ALA A 18 0.54 -11.48 1.77
N ILE A 19 1.62 -10.81 1.37
CA ILE A 19 2.99 -11.11 1.82
C ILE A 19 3.13 -10.89 3.34
N LYS A 20 2.63 -9.77 3.86
CA LYS A 20 2.67 -9.49 5.31
C LYS A 20 1.90 -10.52 6.13
N LEU A 21 0.84 -11.10 5.57
CA LEU A 21 0.05 -12.16 6.20
C LEU A 21 0.67 -13.56 6.02
N GLY A 22 1.85 -13.67 5.40
CA GLY A 22 2.65 -14.87 5.35
C GLY A 22 2.57 -15.67 4.06
N LEU A 23 1.97 -15.17 2.99
CA LEU A 23 2.05 -15.80 1.67
C LEU A 23 3.44 -15.60 1.05
N ALA A 24 3.89 -16.58 0.29
CA ALA A 24 5.05 -16.43 -0.59
C ALA A 24 4.70 -15.45 -1.74
N GLU A 25 5.70 -14.83 -2.34
CA GLU A 25 5.49 -13.80 -3.36
C GLU A 25 4.64 -14.29 -4.54
N ALA A 26 4.86 -15.51 -5.01
CA ALA A 26 4.08 -16.09 -6.10
C ALA A 26 2.59 -16.28 -5.70
N ASP A 27 2.32 -16.88 -4.54
CA ASP A 27 0.96 -17.09 -4.05
C ASP A 27 0.26 -15.75 -3.75
N ALA A 28 1.01 -14.75 -3.26
CA ALA A 28 0.50 -13.41 -3.02
C ALA A 28 0.15 -12.68 -4.33
N ALA A 29 0.95 -12.87 -5.38
CA ALA A 29 0.68 -12.32 -6.72
C ALA A 29 -0.60 -12.94 -7.31
N ASP A 30 -0.78 -14.25 -7.18
CA ASP A 30 -1.98 -14.96 -7.62
C ASP A 30 -3.21 -14.48 -6.84
N ALA A 31 -3.13 -14.39 -5.51
CA ALA A 31 -4.22 -13.88 -4.67
C ALA A 31 -4.59 -12.42 -5.03
N ALA A 32 -3.61 -11.57 -5.32
CA ALA A 32 -3.85 -10.20 -5.77
C ALA A 32 -4.55 -10.18 -7.13
N GLN A 33 -4.10 -10.98 -8.09
CA GLN A 33 -4.72 -11.08 -9.41
C GLN A 33 -6.16 -11.58 -9.33
N GLU A 34 -6.41 -12.64 -8.55
CA GLU A 34 -7.76 -13.18 -8.35
C GLU A 34 -8.69 -12.16 -7.67
N THR A 35 -8.17 -11.41 -6.69
CA THR A 35 -8.93 -10.34 -6.03
C THR A 35 -9.35 -9.27 -7.04
N ILE A 36 -8.44 -8.79 -7.88
CA ILE A 36 -8.74 -7.78 -8.91
C ILE A 36 -9.77 -8.29 -9.92
N LEU A 37 -9.61 -9.52 -10.40
CA LEU A 37 -10.55 -10.14 -11.33
C LEU A 37 -11.93 -10.32 -10.71
N GLN A 38 -12.01 -10.72 -9.44
CA GLN A 38 -13.28 -10.87 -8.73
C GLN A 38 -13.94 -9.50 -8.51
N ALA A 39 -13.17 -8.50 -8.10
CA ALA A 39 -13.67 -7.13 -7.95
C ALA A 39 -14.25 -6.60 -9.28
N LEU A 40 -13.57 -6.84 -10.40
CA LEU A 40 -14.07 -6.46 -11.72
C LEU A 40 -15.43 -7.11 -12.03
N ARG A 41 -15.52 -8.43 -11.86
CA ARG A 41 -16.77 -9.18 -12.12
C ARG A 41 -17.92 -8.71 -11.23
N ASP A 42 -17.65 -8.52 -9.96
CA ASP A 42 -18.65 -8.12 -8.99
C ASP A 42 -19.10 -6.67 -9.20
N TYR A 43 -18.20 -5.79 -9.61
CA TYR A 43 -18.53 -4.42 -9.99
C TYR A 43 -19.43 -4.38 -11.23
N GLN A 44 -19.07 -5.14 -12.28
CA GLN A 44 -19.89 -5.25 -13.51
C GLN A 44 -21.27 -5.87 -13.25
N ALA A 45 -21.36 -6.76 -12.27
CA ALA A 45 -22.62 -7.34 -11.82
C ALA A 45 -23.42 -6.42 -10.87
N GLY A 46 -22.96 -5.18 -10.62
CA GLY A 46 -23.66 -4.21 -9.76
C GLY A 46 -23.62 -4.54 -8.26
N LYS A 47 -22.70 -5.40 -7.82
CA LYS A 47 -22.61 -5.80 -6.40
C LYS A 47 -21.96 -4.73 -5.51
N TYR A 48 -21.16 -3.84 -6.08
CA TYR A 48 -20.61 -2.70 -5.35
C TYR A 48 -21.65 -1.59 -5.24
N ASP A 49 -21.94 -1.20 -4.01
CA ASP A 49 -22.85 -0.10 -3.70
C ASP A 49 -22.11 0.94 -2.83
N ARG A 50 -21.84 2.10 -3.43
CA ARG A 50 -21.13 3.20 -2.76
C ARG A 50 -21.86 3.71 -1.51
N SER A 51 -23.20 3.57 -1.44
CA SER A 51 -23.99 3.98 -0.28
C SER A 51 -23.73 3.09 0.95
N LYS A 52 -23.27 1.85 0.73
CA LYS A 52 -23.02 0.84 1.78
C LYS A 52 -21.59 0.86 2.29
N GLY A 53 -20.67 1.50 1.60
CA GLY A 53 -19.30 1.58 2.08
C GLY A 53 -18.29 2.03 1.04
N ARG A 54 -17.06 2.25 1.53
CA ARG A 54 -15.93 2.68 0.70
C ARG A 54 -15.47 1.55 -0.22
N LEU A 55 -14.96 1.91 -1.40
CA LEU A 55 -14.39 0.96 -2.35
C LEU A 55 -13.26 0.11 -1.72
N SER A 56 -12.37 0.73 -0.96
CA SER A 56 -11.28 0.02 -0.26
C SER A 56 -11.80 -1.06 0.69
N THR A 57 -12.82 -0.77 1.49
CA THR A 57 -13.44 -1.74 2.40
C THR A 57 -14.06 -2.92 1.67
N TRP A 58 -14.71 -2.64 0.53
CA TRP A 58 -15.28 -3.69 -0.31
C TRP A 58 -14.19 -4.58 -0.94
N ILE A 59 -13.08 -3.98 -1.41
CA ILE A 59 -11.93 -4.73 -1.93
C ILE A 59 -11.29 -5.60 -0.85
N VAL A 60 -11.14 -5.08 0.38
CA VAL A 60 -10.62 -5.84 1.52
C VAL A 60 -11.44 -7.11 1.78
N SER A 61 -12.77 -7.04 1.67
CA SER A 61 -13.62 -8.22 1.86
C SER A 61 -13.35 -9.30 0.81
N ILE A 62 -13.10 -8.92 -0.43
CA ILE A 62 -12.74 -9.87 -1.50
C ILE A 62 -11.33 -10.42 -1.27
N ALA A 63 -10.36 -9.54 -0.96
CA ALA A 63 -8.97 -9.91 -0.69
C ALA A 63 -8.86 -10.89 0.50
N HIS A 64 -9.62 -10.65 1.58
CA HIS A 64 -9.65 -11.54 2.73
C HIS A 64 -9.93 -12.99 2.32
N HIS A 65 -10.99 -13.24 1.55
CA HIS A 65 -11.33 -14.59 1.12
C HIS A 65 -10.19 -15.23 0.30
N ARG A 66 -9.60 -14.50 -0.66
CA ARG A 66 -8.53 -15.01 -1.50
C ARG A 66 -7.24 -15.31 -0.72
N ILE A 67 -6.87 -14.43 0.20
CA ILE A 67 -5.69 -14.60 1.05
C ILE A 67 -5.86 -15.80 1.99
N VAL A 68 -7.02 -15.91 2.65
CA VAL A 68 -7.32 -17.02 3.54
C VAL A 68 -7.33 -18.36 2.80
N ASP A 69 -7.96 -18.41 1.62
CA ASP A 69 -7.98 -19.62 0.79
C ASP A 69 -6.56 -20.05 0.38
N ALA A 70 -5.71 -19.09 -0.01
CA ALA A 70 -4.31 -19.35 -0.36
C ALA A 70 -3.49 -19.83 0.85
N LEU A 71 -3.68 -19.24 2.03
CA LEU A 71 -3.04 -19.67 3.28
C LEU A 71 -3.45 -21.11 3.65
N ARG A 72 -4.74 -21.43 3.55
CA ARG A 72 -5.26 -22.78 3.81
C ARG A 72 -4.71 -23.81 2.83
N LYS A 73 -4.63 -23.47 1.54
CA LYS A 73 -4.02 -24.32 0.52
C LYS A 73 -2.56 -24.60 0.87
N ARG A 74 -1.77 -23.56 1.15
CA ARG A 74 -0.36 -23.69 1.52
C ARG A 74 -0.14 -24.56 2.76
N ARG A 75 -1.02 -24.48 3.78
CA ARG A 75 -0.95 -25.35 4.95
C ARG A 75 -1.19 -26.81 4.56
N ARG A 76 -2.23 -27.10 3.78
CA ARG A 76 -2.51 -28.46 3.29
C ARG A 76 -1.33 -29.05 2.51
N ASP A 77 -0.75 -28.27 1.59
CA ASP A 77 0.37 -28.74 0.77
C ASP A 77 1.62 -29.04 1.62
N ARG A 78 1.85 -28.24 2.65
CA ARG A 78 2.93 -28.44 3.62
C ARG A 78 2.71 -29.71 4.47
N ASP A 79 1.50 -29.90 4.97
CA ASP A 79 1.15 -31.07 5.79
C ASP A 79 1.27 -32.36 4.99
N LEU A 80 0.86 -32.35 3.72
CA LEU A 80 1.03 -33.47 2.80
C LEU A 80 2.53 -33.77 2.53
N SER A 81 3.37 -32.75 2.42
CA SER A 81 4.80 -32.90 2.18
C SER A 81 5.57 -33.35 3.41
N ALA A 82 5.12 -33.02 4.62
CA ALA A 82 5.78 -33.34 5.88
C ALA A 82 5.52 -34.79 6.36
N GLY A 83 4.66 -35.55 5.69
CA GLY A 83 4.26 -36.86 6.16
C GLY A 83 3.59 -36.79 7.54
N SER A 84 2.56 -37.51 7.77
CA SER A 84 1.53 -37.51 8.84
C SER A 84 2.00 -37.42 10.33
N HIS A 85 3.06 -36.70 10.68
CA HIS A 85 3.63 -36.62 12.05
C HIS A 85 3.78 -35.17 12.57
N GLY A 86 3.09 -34.21 12.00
CA GLY A 86 3.10 -32.83 12.47
C GLY A 86 1.86 -32.49 13.27
N GLY A 87 1.91 -32.52 14.61
CA GLY A 87 1.01 -31.75 15.46
C GLY A 87 1.24 -30.26 15.19
N GLY A 88 0.74 -29.78 14.05
CA GLY A 88 0.89 -28.40 13.63
C GLY A 88 0.14 -27.50 14.58
N ARG A 89 0.81 -26.44 15.09
CA ARG A 89 0.13 -25.27 15.65
C ARG A 89 -1.04 -24.95 14.73
N ILE A 90 -2.22 -24.87 15.30
CA ILE A 90 -3.39 -24.34 14.65
C ILE A 90 -3.11 -22.84 14.53
N ASP A 91 -2.38 -22.44 13.47
CA ASP A 91 -2.30 -21.03 13.11
C ASP A 91 -3.71 -20.64 12.67
N GLU A 92 -4.39 -19.85 13.49
CA GLU A 92 -5.71 -19.36 13.17
C GLU A 92 -5.65 -18.55 11.87
N ASP A 93 -6.68 -18.67 11.05
CA ASP A 93 -6.79 -17.84 9.86
C ASP A 93 -6.95 -16.38 10.27
N PRO A 94 -6.30 -15.43 9.58
CA PRO A 94 -6.46 -14.02 9.88
C PRO A 94 -7.93 -13.63 9.75
N SER A 95 -8.44 -12.90 10.74
CA SER A 95 -9.79 -12.34 10.67
C SER A 95 -9.88 -11.26 9.58
N THR A 96 -11.11 -10.92 9.19
CA THR A 96 -11.32 -9.77 8.27
C THR A 96 -10.75 -8.48 8.84
N GLY A 97 -10.78 -8.31 10.17
CA GLY A 97 -10.18 -7.15 10.85
C GLY A 97 -8.67 -7.12 10.74
N ASP A 98 -8.00 -8.28 10.88
CA ASP A 98 -6.53 -8.35 10.72
C ASP A 98 -6.11 -8.03 9.30
N VAL A 99 -6.81 -8.58 8.30
CA VAL A 99 -6.55 -8.28 6.89
C VAL A 99 -6.79 -6.80 6.60
N ALA A 100 -7.87 -6.21 7.14
CA ALA A 100 -8.18 -4.79 6.96
C ALA A 100 -7.08 -3.89 7.55
N ALA A 101 -6.60 -4.18 8.76
CA ALA A 101 -5.55 -3.40 9.40
C ALA A 101 -4.23 -3.43 8.61
N VAL A 102 -3.83 -4.61 8.10
CA VAL A 102 -2.63 -4.74 7.26
C VAL A 102 -2.82 -4.06 5.92
N PHE A 103 -4.02 -4.16 5.33
CA PHE A 103 -4.35 -3.50 4.07
C PHE A 103 -4.31 -1.98 4.20
N ASP A 104 -4.89 -1.41 5.25
CA ASP A 104 -4.89 0.03 5.49
C ASP A 104 -3.45 0.57 5.61
N GLN A 105 -2.57 -0.12 6.34
CA GLN A 105 -1.16 0.24 6.41
C GLN A 105 -0.45 0.18 5.05
N ALA A 106 -0.72 -0.86 4.26
CA ALA A 106 -0.16 -1.00 2.92
C ALA A 106 -0.68 0.09 1.97
N LEU A 107 -1.95 0.47 2.10
CA LEU A 107 -2.59 1.53 1.33
C LEU A 107 -2.01 2.90 1.67
N GLU A 108 -1.88 3.24 2.96
CA GLU A 108 -1.25 4.49 3.41
C GLU A 108 0.18 4.62 2.89
N ARG A 109 0.96 3.54 2.99
CA ARG A 109 2.31 3.49 2.44
C ARG A 109 2.33 3.73 0.94
N ARG A 110 1.46 3.07 0.18
CA ARG A 110 1.38 3.22 -1.28
C ARG A 110 0.98 4.64 -1.68
N ILE A 111 0.03 5.25 -0.98
CA ILE A 111 -0.37 6.64 -1.20
C ILE A 111 0.80 7.58 -0.97
N PHE A 112 1.55 7.39 0.12
CA PHE A 112 2.73 8.19 0.42
C PHE A 112 3.81 8.05 -0.67
N GLU A 113 4.13 6.83 -1.08
CA GLU A 113 5.12 6.55 -2.13
C GLU A 113 4.71 7.23 -3.45
N GLN A 114 3.46 7.09 -3.87
CA GLN A 114 2.95 7.76 -5.08
C GLN A 114 2.97 9.28 -4.97
N ALA A 115 2.61 9.82 -3.82
CA ALA A 115 2.67 11.27 -3.59
C ALA A 115 4.10 11.78 -3.70
N TRP A 116 5.04 11.06 -3.12
CA TRP A 116 6.46 11.41 -3.18
C TRP A 116 7.03 11.30 -4.60
N GLU A 117 6.74 10.21 -5.32
CA GLU A 117 7.10 10.03 -6.73
C GLU A 117 6.60 11.19 -7.60
N LYS A 118 5.32 11.59 -7.43
CA LYS A 118 4.73 12.72 -8.17
C LYS A 118 5.43 14.04 -7.84
N ILE A 119 5.72 14.31 -6.56
CA ILE A 119 6.43 15.52 -6.17
C ILE A 119 7.82 15.56 -6.80
N GLN A 120 8.55 14.45 -6.83
CA GLN A 120 9.85 14.38 -7.45
C GLN A 120 9.79 14.61 -8.97
N ALA A 121 8.77 14.08 -9.65
CA ALA A 121 8.64 14.14 -11.10
C ALA A 121 8.07 15.49 -11.62
N GLU A 122 7.10 16.05 -10.91
CA GLU A 122 6.26 17.15 -11.41
C GLU A 122 6.54 18.48 -10.72
N SER A 123 7.28 18.48 -9.61
CA SER A 123 7.49 19.72 -8.86
C SER A 123 8.50 20.64 -9.56
N LYS A 124 8.19 21.95 -9.51
CA LYS A 124 9.11 23.01 -9.90
C LYS A 124 10.13 23.36 -8.79
N LEU A 125 10.25 22.50 -7.78
CA LEU A 125 11.15 22.70 -6.66
C LEU A 125 12.58 22.39 -7.09
N ALA A 126 13.53 23.17 -6.59
CA ALA A 126 14.94 22.91 -6.84
C ALA A 126 15.33 21.52 -6.27
N ARG A 127 16.25 20.86 -6.95
CA ARG A 127 16.74 19.52 -6.55
C ARG A 127 17.29 19.51 -5.12
N GLU A 128 17.97 20.58 -4.73
CA GLU A 128 18.54 20.77 -3.38
C GLU A 128 17.43 20.83 -2.32
N THR A 129 16.28 21.43 -2.65
CA THR A 129 15.10 21.50 -1.77
C THR A 129 14.51 20.10 -1.53
N LEU A 130 14.37 19.30 -2.58
CA LEU A 130 13.87 17.92 -2.49
C LEU A 130 14.85 17.03 -1.72
N LEU A 131 16.15 17.15 -2.00
CA LEU A 131 17.20 16.41 -1.30
C LEU A 131 17.26 16.79 0.19
N ALA A 132 17.15 18.07 0.51
CA ALA A 132 17.13 18.53 1.89
C ALA A 132 15.94 17.95 2.66
N PHE A 133 14.76 17.89 2.06
CA PHE A 133 13.60 17.24 2.64
C PHE A 133 13.83 15.72 2.82
N GLU A 134 14.28 15.03 1.80
CA GLU A 134 14.55 13.59 1.87
C GLU A 134 15.50 13.25 3.02
N LEU A 135 16.61 13.95 3.09
CA LEU A 135 17.63 13.71 4.10
C LEU A 135 17.12 14.04 5.51
N THR A 136 16.43 15.17 5.71
CA THR A 136 15.98 15.58 7.04
C THR A 136 14.72 14.86 7.51
N ALA A 137 13.72 14.74 6.65
CA ALA A 137 12.39 14.23 7.04
C ALA A 137 12.28 12.70 6.92
N LEU A 138 12.84 12.10 5.85
CA LEU A 138 12.70 10.67 5.61
C LEU A 138 13.88 9.87 6.19
N ARG A 139 15.10 10.43 6.12
CA ARG A 139 16.32 9.74 6.62
C ARG A 139 16.80 10.25 7.98
N GLN A 140 16.12 11.24 8.56
CA GLN A 140 16.40 11.79 9.89
C GLN A 140 17.85 12.28 10.09
N VAL A 141 18.49 12.77 9.00
CA VAL A 141 19.83 13.34 9.06
C VAL A 141 19.77 14.71 9.73
N PRO A 142 20.67 15.04 10.67
CA PRO A 142 20.70 16.35 11.35
C PRO A 142 20.80 17.51 10.34
N ALA A 143 20.01 18.57 10.58
CA ALA A 143 19.89 19.71 9.67
C ALA A 143 21.23 20.38 9.32
N ALA A 144 22.16 20.46 10.27
CA ALA A 144 23.50 21.01 10.03
C ALA A 144 24.31 20.20 9.00
N GLN A 145 24.20 18.86 9.02
CA GLN A 145 24.86 18.01 8.04
C GLN A 145 24.20 18.11 6.67
N VAL A 146 22.87 18.24 6.63
CA VAL A 146 22.12 18.43 5.39
C VAL A 146 22.46 19.78 4.77
N ALA A 147 22.55 20.84 5.56
CA ALA A 147 22.96 22.18 5.12
C ALA A 147 24.30 22.12 4.37
N SER A 148 25.30 21.47 4.97
CA SER A 148 26.63 21.31 4.33
C SER A 148 26.57 20.47 3.05
N ARG A 149 25.75 19.41 3.00
CA ARG A 149 25.62 18.52 1.83
C ARG A 149 24.90 19.17 0.65
N CYS A 150 23.91 20.02 0.95
CA CYS A 150 23.05 20.64 -0.06
C CYS A 150 23.50 22.05 -0.44
N GLY A 151 24.53 22.61 0.20
CA GLY A 151 24.95 24.00 -0.02
C GLY A 151 23.91 25.01 0.46
N LEU A 152 23.15 24.69 1.52
CA LEU A 152 22.08 25.50 2.09
C LEU A 152 22.46 25.99 3.50
N SER A 153 21.80 27.07 3.98
CA SER A 153 21.83 27.37 5.39
C SER A 153 20.90 26.42 6.18
N VAL A 154 21.11 26.29 7.49
CA VAL A 154 20.23 25.47 8.37
C VAL A 154 18.79 25.97 8.29
N GLU A 155 18.57 27.28 8.25
CA GLU A 155 17.24 27.88 8.09
C GLU A 155 16.61 27.49 6.75
N GLN A 156 17.39 27.51 5.66
CA GLN A 156 16.90 27.08 4.35
C GLN A 156 16.52 25.60 4.33
N VAL A 157 17.21 24.74 5.09
CA VAL A 157 16.85 23.33 5.25
C VAL A 157 15.49 23.18 5.93
N TYR A 158 15.21 23.96 6.99
CA TYR A 158 13.90 23.95 7.63
C TYR A 158 12.79 24.50 6.75
N VAL A 159 13.07 25.57 5.98
CA VAL A 159 12.12 26.11 5.00
C VAL A 159 11.82 25.06 3.92
N ALA A 160 12.84 24.38 3.40
CA ALA A 160 12.69 23.30 2.44
C ALA A 160 11.81 22.17 3.01
N LYS A 161 12.13 21.72 4.23
CA LYS A 161 11.33 20.70 4.94
C LYS A 161 9.85 21.09 5.03
N ASN A 162 9.55 22.28 5.52
CA ASN A 162 8.18 22.74 5.70
C ASN A 162 7.44 22.85 4.36
N ARG A 163 8.07 23.41 3.34
CA ARG A 163 7.50 23.59 1.99
C ARG A 163 7.14 22.25 1.35
N VAL A 164 8.07 21.29 1.38
CA VAL A 164 7.85 19.97 0.79
C VAL A 164 6.84 19.18 1.61
N SER A 165 6.90 19.24 2.95
CA SER A 165 5.91 18.59 3.83
C SER A 165 4.49 19.04 3.52
N LYS A 166 4.27 20.36 3.36
CA LYS A 166 2.95 20.90 3.02
C LYS A 166 2.47 20.37 1.67
N ARG A 167 3.33 20.40 0.66
CA ARG A 167 2.99 19.89 -0.67
C ARG A 167 2.71 18.38 -0.67
N LEU A 168 3.47 17.62 0.11
CA LEU A 168 3.27 16.18 0.28
C LEU A 168 1.93 15.89 0.96
N GLN A 169 1.56 16.64 2.00
CA GLN A 169 0.25 16.56 2.65
C GLN A 169 -0.90 16.77 1.66
N GLU A 170 -0.86 17.85 0.88
CA GLU A 170 -1.86 18.15 -0.14
C GLU A 170 -2.00 17.00 -1.16
N MET A 171 -0.88 16.45 -1.62
CA MET A 171 -0.86 15.34 -2.57
C MET A 171 -1.39 14.04 -1.96
N VAL A 172 -1.03 13.74 -0.71
CA VAL A 172 -1.55 12.57 0.04
C VAL A 172 -3.06 12.68 0.21
N GLU A 173 -3.59 13.85 0.54
CA GLU A 173 -5.04 14.09 0.67
C GLU A 173 -5.77 13.90 -0.67
N GLU A 174 -5.20 14.40 -1.77
CA GLU A 174 -5.74 14.22 -3.12
C GLU A 174 -5.80 12.74 -3.51
N LEU A 175 -4.68 12.03 -3.36
CA LEU A 175 -4.61 10.61 -3.66
C LEU A 175 -5.52 9.79 -2.75
N SER A 176 -5.58 10.09 -1.45
CA SER A 176 -6.45 9.42 -0.50
C SER A 176 -7.93 9.55 -0.87
N ARG A 177 -8.35 10.72 -1.38
CA ARG A 177 -9.70 10.89 -1.92
C ARG A 177 -9.93 10.00 -3.14
N ALA A 178 -8.98 9.98 -4.08
CA ALA A 178 -9.08 9.14 -5.28
C ALA A 178 -9.18 7.63 -4.95
N PHE A 179 -8.50 7.16 -3.90
CA PHE A 179 -8.61 5.77 -3.44
C PHE A 179 -9.93 5.48 -2.71
N ARG A 180 -10.53 6.47 -2.04
CA ARG A 180 -11.80 6.32 -1.32
C ARG A 180 -13.02 6.41 -2.24
N ASP A 181 -12.97 7.34 -3.20
CA ASP A 181 -14.13 7.71 -3.99
C ASP A 181 -14.36 6.82 -5.22
N GLY A 182 -13.41 5.95 -5.50
CA GLY A 182 -13.54 4.94 -6.55
C GLY A 182 -13.18 5.45 -7.94
N LEU A 183 -13.66 4.68 -8.90
CA LEU A 183 -13.46 4.86 -10.35
C LEU A 183 -14.28 6.03 -10.88
#